data_84d340e8fc87484c3cd0c6b7bb9e8625
#
_entry.id   84d340e8fc87484c3cd0c6b7bb9e8625
#
_cell.length_a   1.000
_cell.length_b   1.000
_cell.length_c   1.000
_cell.angle_alpha   90.00
_cell.angle_beta   90.00
_cell.angle_gamma   90.00
#
_symmetry.space_group_name_H-M   'P 1'
#
loop_
_entity.id
_entity.type
_entity.pdbx_description
1 polymer ?
#
loop_
_entity_poly.entity_id
_entity_poly.type
_entity_poly.pdbx_seq_one_letter_code
_entity_poly.pdbx_strand_id
1 'polypeptide(L)'
;MQFLSDNAAPVHPRLWEAMRAADATDAPYDGDALSARLDDAMGALFGTECAVLWVATGTAANCLALGPMCPPHGGVVCHREAHIEMDEGGAPGFYLHGAKLLLADGEHAKITPEGIAAGIDPI
;
A
#
# COMPACT_ATOMS: atom_id res chain seq x y z
N MET A 1 5.27 27.61 3.50
CA MET A 1 5.42 26.22 3.02
C MET A 1 4.92 25.32 4.13
N GLN A 2 4.07 24.36 3.83
CA GLN A 2 3.50 23.47 4.84
C GLN A 2 4.10 22.06 4.66
N PHE A 3 4.59 21.48 5.75
CA PHE A 3 5.21 20.15 5.77
C PHE A 3 4.44 19.16 6.67
N LEU A 4 3.17 19.46 6.95
CA LEU A 4 2.37 18.65 7.86
C LEU A 4 2.00 17.29 7.26
N SER A 5 1.49 17.29 6.03
CA SER A 5 1.06 16.08 5.32
C SER A 5 0.89 16.39 3.83
N ASP A 6 1.19 15.43 2.97
CA ASP A 6 0.89 15.47 1.54
C ASP A 6 -0.64 15.55 1.27
N ASN A 7 -1.46 14.98 2.15
CA ASN A 7 -2.92 15.10 2.09
C ASN A 7 -3.45 16.55 2.15
N ALA A 8 -2.64 17.49 2.62
CA ALA A 8 -2.96 18.91 2.64
C ALA A 8 -2.61 19.63 1.32
N ALA A 9 -1.96 18.96 0.38
CA ALA A 9 -1.55 19.55 -0.88
C ALA A 9 -2.73 19.68 -1.85
N PRO A 10 -2.79 20.78 -2.64
CA PRO A 10 -3.77 20.90 -3.73
C PRO A 10 -3.42 19.93 -4.87
N VAL A 11 -4.42 19.56 -5.64
CA VAL A 11 -4.24 18.76 -6.86
C VAL A 11 -3.38 19.55 -7.86
N HIS A 12 -2.37 18.88 -8.43
CA HIS A 12 -1.50 19.49 -9.43
C HIS A 12 -2.33 19.88 -10.69
N PRO A 13 -2.12 21.08 -11.30
CA PRO A 13 -2.92 21.53 -12.44
C PRO A 13 -3.02 20.53 -13.60
N ARG A 14 -1.92 19.85 -13.95
CA ARG A 14 -1.92 18.82 -15.00
C ARG A 14 -2.84 17.64 -14.70
N LEU A 15 -3.05 17.30 -13.42
CA LEU A 15 -4.01 16.25 -13.04
C LEU A 15 -5.45 16.72 -13.27
N TRP A 16 -5.76 17.99 -12.96
CA TRP A 16 -7.06 18.57 -13.29
C TRP A 16 -7.33 18.57 -14.78
N GLU A 17 -6.33 18.88 -15.61
CA GLU A 17 -6.45 18.82 -17.08
C GLU A 17 -6.71 17.39 -17.55
N ALA A 18 -5.98 16.42 -17.04
CA ALA A 18 -6.16 15.00 -17.38
C ALA A 18 -7.55 14.47 -16.96
N MET A 19 -8.02 14.83 -15.76
CA MET A 19 -9.34 14.45 -15.27
C MET A 19 -10.45 15.04 -16.15
N ARG A 20 -10.34 16.31 -16.54
CA ARG A 20 -11.32 16.95 -17.46
C ARG A 20 -11.30 16.31 -18.84
N ALA A 21 -10.13 15.93 -19.35
CA ALA A 21 -10.02 15.26 -20.65
C ALA A 21 -10.61 13.84 -20.64
N ALA A 22 -10.61 13.19 -19.48
CA ALA A 22 -11.17 11.86 -19.27
C ALA A 22 -12.67 11.88 -18.90
N ASP A 23 -13.26 13.04 -18.61
CA ASP A 23 -14.65 13.21 -18.16
C ASP A 23 -15.63 12.99 -19.32
N ALA A 24 -15.91 11.73 -19.63
CA ALA A 24 -16.83 11.29 -20.67
C ALA A 24 -17.57 10.02 -20.22
N THR A 25 -18.72 9.76 -20.81
CA THR A 25 -19.44 8.49 -20.60
C THR A 25 -18.69 7.35 -21.30
N ASP A 26 -18.39 6.30 -20.55
CA ASP A 26 -17.73 5.10 -21.05
C ASP A 26 -18.30 3.85 -20.37
N ALA A 27 -17.75 2.67 -20.62
CA ALA A 27 -18.21 1.42 -20.05
C ALA A 27 -18.05 1.39 -18.51
N PRO A 28 -19.03 0.86 -17.75
CA PRO A 28 -18.94 0.77 -16.30
C PRO A 28 -18.07 -0.42 -15.85
N TYR A 29 -17.80 -0.47 -14.53
CA TYR A 29 -17.13 -1.61 -13.86
C TYR A 29 -15.72 -1.90 -14.43
N ASP A 30 -14.88 -0.88 -14.54
CA ASP A 30 -13.52 -0.95 -15.09
C ASP A 30 -13.44 -1.44 -16.55
N GLY A 31 -14.56 -1.43 -17.26
CA GLY A 31 -14.62 -1.75 -18.69
C GLY A 31 -14.25 -0.62 -19.62
N ASP A 32 -13.92 0.56 -19.09
CA ASP A 32 -13.56 1.74 -19.85
C ASP A 32 -12.14 1.64 -20.45
N ALA A 33 -11.92 2.45 -21.49
CA ALA A 33 -10.67 2.44 -22.23
C ALA A 33 -9.43 2.89 -21.42
N LEU A 34 -9.60 3.66 -20.34
CA LEU A 34 -8.50 4.07 -19.47
C LEU A 34 -8.13 2.94 -18.51
N SER A 35 -9.11 2.32 -17.86
CA SER A 35 -8.88 1.16 -16.98
C SER A 35 -8.21 0.01 -17.73
N ALA A 36 -8.61 -0.27 -18.95
CA ALA A 36 -8.00 -1.30 -19.80
C ALA A 36 -6.49 -1.09 -20.10
N ARG A 37 -5.97 0.10 -19.88
CA ARG A 37 -4.55 0.45 -20.12
C ARG A 37 -3.68 0.44 -18.88
N LEU A 38 -4.25 0.24 -17.70
CA LEU A 38 -3.52 0.40 -16.43
C LEU A 38 -2.40 -0.62 -16.27
N ASP A 39 -2.67 -1.88 -16.56
CA ASP A 39 -1.69 -2.97 -16.45
C ASP A 39 -0.49 -2.72 -17.37
N ASP A 40 -0.73 -2.36 -18.62
CA ASP A 40 0.33 -2.02 -19.58
C ASP A 40 1.13 -0.78 -19.15
N ALA A 41 0.45 0.26 -18.66
CA ALA A 41 1.10 1.49 -18.22
C ALA A 41 2.02 1.24 -17.01
N MET A 42 1.57 0.46 -16.04
CA MET A 42 2.38 0.09 -14.89
C MET A 42 3.46 -0.94 -15.24
N GLY A 43 3.16 -1.86 -16.14
CA GLY A 43 4.15 -2.79 -16.70
C GLY A 43 5.31 -2.06 -17.38
N ALA A 44 5.01 -1.02 -18.17
CA ALA A 44 6.02 -0.18 -18.80
C ALA A 44 6.86 0.60 -17.76
N LEU A 45 6.24 1.06 -16.66
CA LEU A 45 6.94 1.78 -15.59
C LEU A 45 7.89 0.87 -14.81
N PHE A 46 7.45 -0.34 -14.47
CA PHE A 46 8.23 -1.28 -13.65
C PHE A 46 9.12 -2.24 -14.46
N GLY A 47 8.97 -2.27 -15.79
CA GLY A 47 9.74 -3.15 -16.67
C GLY A 47 9.36 -4.63 -16.54
N THR A 48 8.16 -4.95 -16.09
CA THR A 48 7.64 -6.29 -15.89
C THR A 48 6.12 -6.31 -16.06
N GLU A 49 5.54 -7.48 -16.30
CA GLU A 49 4.08 -7.65 -16.30
C GLU A 49 3.50 -7.30 -14.93
N CYS A 50 2.45 -6.49 -14.93
CA CYS A 50 1.77 -6.03 -13.73
C CYS A 50 0.26 -6.23 -13.85
N ALA A 51 -0.40 -6.50 -12.73
CA ALA A 51 -1.83 -6.34 -12.57
C ALA A 51 -2.11 -5.17 -11.61
N VAL A 52 -3.00 -4.27 -11.98
CA VAL A 52 -3.32 -3.07 -11.21
C VAL A 52 -4.70 -3.19 -10.59
N LEU A 53 -4.75 -3.06 -9.28
CA LEU A 53 -5.99 -3.08 -8.52
C LEU A 53 -6.15 -1.77 -7.74
N TRP A 54 -7.23 -1.05 -8.00
CA TRP A 54 -7.57 0.15 -7.27
C TRP A 54 -8.29 -0.17 -5.96
N VAL A 55 -7.92 0.53 -4.91
CA VAL A 55 -8.55 0.42 -3.59
C VAL A 55 -8.84 1.81 -3.04
N ALA A 56 -9.82 1.92 -2.17
CA ALA A 56 -10.27 3.20 -1.64
C ALA A 56 -9.30 3.86 -0.66
N THR A 57 -8.43 3.08 0.01
CA THR A 57 -7.51 3.60 1.04
C THR A 57 -6.17 2.87 1.01
N GLY A 58 -5.12 3.53 1.55
CA GLY A 58 -3.82 2.90 1.76
C GLY A 58 -3.88 1.71 2.73
N THR A 59 -4.72 1.79 3.75
CA THR A 59 -4.98 0.66 4.67
C THR A 59 -5.50 -0.57 3.92
N ALA A 60 -6.45 -0.39 3.01
CA ALA A 60 -6.94 -1.49 2.17
C ALA A 60 -5.82 -2.05 1.27
N ALA A 61 -4.98 -1.19 0.71
CA ALA A 61 -3.83 -1.60 -0.10
C ALA A 61 -2.84 -2.45 0.72
N ASN A 62 -2.50 -2.02 1.93
CA ASN A 62 -1.60 -2.76 2.82
C ASN A 62 -2.18 -4.14 3.20
N CYS A 63 -3.46 -4.19 3.58
CA CYS A 63 -4.11 -5.45 3.93
C CYS A 63 -4.18 -6.44 2.75
N LEU A 64 -4.53 -5.95 1.57
CA LEU A 64 -4.63 -6.77 0.36
C LEU A 64 -3.25 -7.21 -0.15
N ALA A 65 -2.21 -6.39 0.01
CA ALA A 65 -0.85 -6.76 -0.35
C ALA A 65 -0.26 -7.81 0.60
N LEU A 66 -0.49 -7.67 1.91
CA LEU A 66 0.03 -8.60 2.92
C LEU A 66 -0.73 -9.93 2.97
N GLY A 67 -2.05 -9.90 2.73
CA GLY A 67 -2.93 -11.08 2.84
C GLY A 67 -2.44 -12.31 2.08
N PRO A 68 -2.09 -12.21 0.78
CA PRO A 68 -1.58 -13.35 0.01
C PRO A 68 -0.19 -13.84 0.45
N MET A 69 0.60 -12.99 1.12
CA MET A 69 1.97 -13.28 1.50
C MET A 69 2.13 -13.83 2.93
N CYS A 70 1.14 -13.62 3.80
CA CYS A 70 1.23 -13.98 5.20
C CYS A 70 0.06 -14.89 5.62
N PRO A 71 0.30 -16.18 5.90
CA PRO A 71 -0.73 -17.08 6.39
C PRO A 71 -1.13 -16.70 7.83
N PRO A 72 -2.30 -17.18 8.33
CA PRO A 72 -2.82 -16.84 9.66
C PRO A 72 -1.88 -17.13 10.84
N HIS A 73 -1.02 -18.12 10.71
CA HIS A 73 -0.02 -18.50 11.70
C HIS A 73 1.34 -17.81 11.48
N GLY A 74 1.43 -16.98 10.47
CA GLY A 74 2.65 -16.22 10.14
C GLY A 74 2.76 -14.91 10.92
N GLY A 75 3.77 -14.13 10.53
CA GLY A 75 3.98 -12.79 11.08
C GLY A 75 4.60 -11.86 10.05
N VAL A 76 4.35 -10.58 10.23
CA VAL A 76 4.93 -9.50 9.44
C VAL A 76 5.89 -8.70 10.31
N VAL A 77 7.17 -8.69 9.97
CA VAL A 77 8.14 -7.85 10.67
C VAL A 77 7.99 -6.41 10.22
N CYS A 78 7.79 -5.51 11.14
CA CYS A 78 7.70 -4.08 10.86
C CYS A 78 8.30 -3.26 12.01
N HIS A 79 8.63 -2.00 11.73
CA HIS A 79 8.99 -1.07 12.79
C HIS A 79 7.79 -0.80 13.69
N ARG A 80 8.02 -0.58 15.02
CA ARG A 80 6.92 -0.27 15.94
C ARG A 80 6.15 1.03 15.62
N GLU A 81 6.75 1.93 14.85
CA GLU A 81 6.11 3.14 14.34
C GLU A 81 5.61 2.97 12.89
N ALA A 82 5.56 1.74 12.36
CA ALA A 82 5.02 1.50 11.04
C ALA A 82 3.53 1.82 10.99
N HIS A 83 3.07 2.37 9.86
CA HIS A 83 1.68 2.75 9.64
C HIS A 83 0.72 1.57 9.89
N ILE A 84 1.10 0.36 9.48
CA ILE A 84 0.32 -0.86 9.70
C ILE A 84 0.12 -1.22 11.18
N GLU A 85 0.99 -0.75 12.07
CA GLU A 85 0.85 -0.93 13.52
C GLU A 85 0.09 0.25 14.15
N MET A 86 0.49 1.49 13.82
CA MET A 86 0.04 2.68 14.56
C MET A 86 -1.28 3.26 14.06
N ASP A 87 -1.53 3.22 12.74
CA ASP A 87 -2.50 4.11 12.11
C ASP A 87 -3.61 3.37 11.34
N GLU A 88 -3.68 2.04 11.42
CA GLU A 88 -4.65 1.24 10.68
C GLU A 88 -5.70 0.52 11.57
N GLY A 89 -5.77 0.88 12.85
CA GLY A 89 -6.82 0.39 13.77
C GLY A 89 -6.88 -1.13 13.91
N GLY A 90 -5.75 -1.85 13.72
CA GLY A 90 -5.68 -3.30 13.77
C GLY A 90 -6.16 -4.01 12.49
N ALA A 91 -6.43 -3.28 11.41
CA ALA A 91 -6.89 -3.85 10.15
C ALA A 91 -5.96 -4.95 9.60
N PRO A 92 -4.62 -4.82 9.61
CA PRO A 92 -3.74 -5.90 9.17
C PRO A 92 -3.98 -7.20 9.95
N GLY A 93 -4.04 -7.17 11.26
CA GLY A 93 -4.32 -8.35 12.09
C GLY A 93 -5.66 -9.01 11.76
N PHE A 94 -6.69 -8.21 11.47
CA PHE A 94 -8.00 -8.71 11.09
C PHE A 94 -7.97 -9.38 9.70
N TYR A 95 -7.43 -8.69 8.69
CA TYR A 95 -7.41 -9.20 7.30
C TYR A 95 -6.39 -10.31 7.08
N LEU A 96 -5.36 -10.41 7.93
CA LEU A 96 -4.40 -11.51 7.95
C LEU A 96 -4.88 -12.70 8.82
N HIS A 97 -6.14 -12.70 9.23
CA HIS A 97 -6.77 -13.79 9.98
C HIS A 97 -6.06 -14.13 11.30
N GLY A 98 -5.47 -13.14 11.95
CA GLY A 98 -4.78 -13.30 13.24
C GLY A 98 -3.26 -13.41 13.14
N ALA A 99 -2.66 -13.28 11.97
CA ALA A 99 -1.21 -13.15 11.85
C ALA A 99 -0.70 -11.94 12.66
N LYS A 100 0.48 -12.09 13.26
CA LYS A 100 1.04 -11.09 14.16
C LYS A 100 1.91 -10.08 13.44
N LEU A 101 1.89 -8.83 13.92
CA LEU A 101 2.96 -7.89 13.65
C LEU A 101 4.10 -8.15 14.63
N LEU A 102 5.27 -8.43 14.11
CA LEU A 102 6.51 -8.66 14.87
C LEU A 102 7.28 -7.34 14.88
N LEU A 103 7.17 -6.62 16.00
CA LEU A 103 7.67 -5.27 16.10
C LEU A 103 9.18 -5.24 16.29
N ALA A 104 9.86 -4.52 15.43
CA ALA A 104 11.30 -4.24 15.55
C ALA A 104 11.54 -2.76 15.86
N ASP A 105 12.65 -2.49 16.52
CA ASP A 105 13.14 -1.15 16.77
C ASP A 105 14.18 -0.75 15.71
N GLY A 106 14.36 0.56 15.55
CA GLY A 106 15.38 1.10 14.66
C GLY A 106 15.42 2.62 14.71
N GLU A 107 16.59 3.18 14.54
CA GLU A 107 16.77 4.62 14.54
C GLU A 107 16.04 5.26 13.35
N HIS A 108 15.31 6.34 13.62
CA HIS A 108 14.50 7.05 12.61
C HIS A 108 13.45 6.16 11.91
N ALA A 109 12.82 5.25 12.64
CA ALA A 109 11.83 4.30 12.13
C ALA A 109 12.33 3.38 11.00
N LYS A 110 13.62 3.09 10.95
CA LYS A 110 14.25 2.21 9.96
C LYS A 110 14.76 0.94 10.63
N ILE A 111 14.27 -0.20 10.18
CA ILE A 111 14.77 -1.51 10.64
C ILE A 111 16.06 -1.88 9.91
N THR A 112 16.96 -2.54 10.63
CA THR A 112 18.19 -3.11 10.08
C THR A 112 18.06 -4.62 9.88
N PRO A 113 18.91 -5.26 9.05
CA PRO A 113 18.92 -6.72 8.93
C PRO A 113 19.10 -7.43 10.28
N GLU A 114 19.93 -6.89 11.17
CA GLU A 114 20.16 -7.42 12.51
C GLU A 114 18.91 -7.29 13.38
N GLY A 115 18.19 -6.16 13.28
CA GLY A 115 16.91 -5.95 13.97
C GLY A 115 15.83 -6.92 13.50
N ILE A 116 15.80 -7.25 12.21
CA ILE A 116 14.90 -8.26 11.65
C ILE A 116 15.26 -9.64 12.22
N ALA A 117 16.54 -10.04 12.18
CA ALA A 117 17.01 -11.32 12.69
C ALA A 117 16.68 -11.48 14.19
N ALA A 118 16.91 -10.46 14.99
CA ALA A 118 16.58 -10.47 16.42
C ALA A 118 15.08 -10.62 16.71
N GLY A 119 14.20 -10.15 15.81
CA GLY A 119 12.76 -10.29 15.90
C GLY A 119 12.23 -11.68 15.53
N ILE A 120 13.01 -12.47 14.78
CA ILE A 120 12.64 -13.81 14.30
C ILE A 120 13.27 -14.93 15.13
N ASP A 121 14.49 -14.74 15.64
CA ASP A 121 15.30 -15.74 16.33
C ASP A 121 14.74 -16.29 17.68
N PRO A 122 13.80 -15.63 18.39
CA PRO A 122 13.24 -16.20 19.63
C PRO A 122 12.09 -17.17 19.42
N ILE A 123 11.75 -17.53 18.19
CA ILE A 123 10.67 -18.44 17.86
C ILE A 123 11.25 -19.79 17.42
#